data_0abd983ecde16a9b67d00b66e645c120
#
_entry.id   0abd983ecde16a9b67d00b66e645c120
#
_cell.length_a   1.000
_cell.length_b   1.000
_cell.length_c   1.000
_cell.angle_alpha   90.00
_cell.angle_beta   90.00
_cell.angle_gamma   90.00
#
_symmetry.space_group_name_H-M   'P 1'
#
loop_
_entity.id
_entity.type
_entity.pdbx_description
1 polymer ?
#
loop_
_entity_poly.entity_id
_entity_poly.type
_entity_poly.pdbx_seq_one_letter_code
_entity_poly.pdbx_strand_id
1 'polypeptide(L)'
;MLVIVGLILGGVLNARSIIRNAQTQDRIKAIKDFTVAAHQFKERYGMWPGDYSNAVANIAGLTCANGDGLGQVNTVAETACATQSLIRVGTLRGDVANPITIGQSTYSITSPALSGVAALPASWVNVVHIQNLDCDSAVQMDRAVDDGNVDTGNFRVTAGGCGAAGNNQDENVAIANAAYRVN
;
A
#
# COMPACT_ATOMS: atom_id res chain seq x y z
N MET A 1 16.16 -10.91 42.79
CA MET A 1 14.91 -10.63 42.07
C MET A 1 14.98 -9.41 41.14
N LEU A 2 15.54 -8.26 41.54
CA LEU A 2 15.69 -7.05 40.68
C LEU A 2 16.44 -7.27 39.36
N VAL A 3 17.48 -8.10 39.36
CA VAL A 3 18.30 -8.36 38.16
C VAL A 3 17.52 -9.10 37.07
N ILE A 4 16.65 -10.04 37.46
CA ILE A 4 15.84 -10.80 36.48
C ILE A 4 14.79 -9.91 35.82
N VAL A 5 14.18 -9.00 36.59
CA VAL A 5 13.20 -8.04 36.04
C VAL A 5 13.87 -7.06 35.07
N GLY A 6 15.08 -6.60 35.36
CA GLY A 6 15.85 -5.74 34.45
C GLY A 6 16.23 -6.41 33.13
N LEU A 7 16.61 -7.71 33.19
CA LEU A 7 16.92 -8.50 31.98
C LEU A 7 15.67 -8.74 31.10
N ILE A 8 14.52 -9.03 31.71
CA ILE A 8 13.27 -9.23 30.99
C ILE A 8 12.81 -7.92 30.34
N LEU A 9 12.84 -6.78 31.05
CA LEU A 9 12.47 -5.48 30.50
C LEU A 9 13.37 -5.07 29.32
N GLY A 10 14.70 -5.25 29.46
CA GLY A 10 15.65 -4.97 28.38
C GLY A 10 15.43 -5.86 27.15
N GLY A 11 15.10 -7.14 27.36
CA GLY A 11 14.78 -8.08 26.25
C GLY A 11 13.50 -7.72 25.52
N VAL A 12 12.45 -7.30 26.24
CA VAL A 12 11.16 -6.93 25.62
C VAL A 12 11.27 -5.66 24.77
N LEU A 13 12.05 -4.65 25.20
CA LEU A 13 12.25 -3.42 24.41
C LEU A 13 12.98 -3.69 23.11
N ASN A 14 14.02 -4.52 23.13
CA ASN A 14 14.75 -4.91 21.91
C ASN A 14 13.87 -5.77 20.98
N ALA A 15 13.04 -6.66 21.48
CA ALA A 15 12.15 -7.47 20.66
C ALA A 15 11.13 -6.63 19.88
N ARG A 16 10.59 -5.57 20.47
CA ARG A 16 9.63 -4.67 19.78
C ARG A 16 10.26 -3.94 18.60
N SER A 17 11.50 -3.46 18.71
CA SER A 17 12.18 -2.78 17.62
C SER A 17 12.47 -3.74 16.45
N ILE A 18 12.84 -4.98 16.73
CA ILE A 18 13.09 -6.01 15.71
C ILE A 18 11.80 -6.33 14.94
N ILE A 19 10.69 -6.54 15.65
CA ILE A 19 9.38 -6.84 15.03
C ILE A 19 8.94 -5.67 14.15
N ARG A 20 9.10 -4.42 14.59
CA ARG A 20 8.74 -3.24 13.82
C ARG A 20 9.57 -3.12 12.53
N ASN A 21 10.88 -3.29 12.63
CA ASN A 21 11.76 -3.27 11.47
C ASN A 21 11.39 -4.37 10.45
N ALA A 22 11.05 -5.56 10.92
CA ALA A 22 10.58 -6.64 10.06
C ALA A 22 9.27 -6.26 9.35
N GLN A 23 8.28 -5.71 10.08
CA GLN A 23 7.03 -5.24 9.49
C GLN A 23 7.24 -4.12 8.47
N THR A 24 8.17 -3.21 8.71
CA THR A 24 8.50 -2.15 7.74
C THR A 24 9.09 -2.74 6.45
N GLN A 25 9.98 -3.74 6.56
CA GLN A 25 10.51 -4.44 5.37
C GLN A 25 9.40 -5.18 4.60
N ASP A 26 8.47 -5.82 5.29
CA ASP A 26 7.32 -6.47 4.66
C ASP A 26 6.41 -5.47 3.95
N ARG A 27 6.20 -4.29 4.53
CA ARG A 27 5.43 -3.17 3.92
C ARG A 27 6.12 -2.64 2.65
N ILE A 28 7.44 -2.42 2.69
CA ILE A 28 8.23 -1.99 1.52
C ILE A 28 8.13 -3.05 0.41
N LYS A 29 8.26 -4.31 0.78
CA LYS A 29 8.10 -5.42 -0.17
C LYS A 29 6.70 -5.43 -0.79
N ALA A 30 5.64 -5.21 0.00
CA ALA A 30 4.28 -5.18 -0.51
C ALA A 30 4.07 -4.08 -1.56
N ILE A 31 4.57 -2.86 -1.35
CA ILE A 31 4.51 -1.79 -2.36
C ILE A 31 5.12 -2.25 -3.68
N LYS A 32 6.31 -2.85 -3.61
CA LYS A 32 7.02 -3.34 -4.81
C LYS A 32 6.27 -4.48 -5.48
N ASP A 33 5.77 -5.44 -4.70
CA ASP A 33 4.99 -6.57 -5.21
C ASP A 33 3.70 -6.10 -5.91
N PHE A 34 2.96 -5.16 -5.31
CA PHE A 34 1.77 -4.56 -5.93
C PHE A 34 2.09 -3.83 -7.22
N THR A 35 3.15 -3.03 -7.22
CA THR A 35 3.57 -2.27 -8.41
C THR A 35 3.96 -3.21 -9.55
N VAL A 36 4.80 -4.20 -9.26
CA VAL A 36 5.23 -5.21 -10.26
C VAL A 36 4.04 -6.02 -10.77
N ALA A 37 3.16 -6.47 -9.87
CA ALA A 37 1.97 -7.24 -10.23
C ALA A 37 1.01 -6.43 -11.13
N ALA A 38 0.82 -5.14 -10.83
CA ALA A 38 0.00 -4.24 -11.65
C ALA A 38 0.55 -4.06 -13.07
N HIS A 39 1.87 -3.86 -13.20
CA HIS A 39 2.51 -3.76 -14.50
C HIS A 39 2.45 -5.07 -15.30
N GLN A 40 2.74 -6.22 -14.68
CA GLN A 40 2.60 -7.54 -15.32
C GLN A 40 1.18 -7.80 -15.77
N PHE A 41 0.18 -7.40 -14.98
CA PHE A 41 -1.22 -7.49 -15.38
C PHE A 41 -1.50 -6.62 -16.61
N LYS A 42 -1.06 -5.36 -16.59
CA LYS A 42 -1.23 -4.42 -17.70
C LYS A 42 -0.55 -4.90 -18.98
N GLU A 43 0.65 -5.45 -18.88
CA GLU A 43 1.37 -6.03 -20.03
C GLU A 43 0.61 -7.20 -20.63
N ARG A 44 -0.01 -8.04 -19.80
CA ARG A 44 -0.74 -9.24 -20.26
C ARG A 44 -2.13 -8.94 -20.81
N TYR A 45 -2.86 -8.01 -20.21
CA TYR A 45 -4.27 -7.74 -20.52
C TYR A 45 -4.48 -6.39 -21.25
N GLY A 46 -3.45 -5.56 -21.36
CA GLY A 46 -3.51 -4.24 -22.01
C GLY A 46 -4.15 -3.14 -21.14
N MET A 47 -4.71 -3.48 -19.98
CA MET A 47 -5.43 -2.58 -19.07
C MET A 47 -4.95 -2.77 -17.63
N TRP A 48 -5.24 -1.80 -16.76
CA TRP A 48 -4.93 -1.91 -15.34
C TRP A 48 -5.82 -2.93 -14.63
N PRO A 49 -5.32 -3.59 -13.55
CA PRO A 49 -6.14 -4.47 -12.74
C PRO A 49 -7.28 -3.66 -12.10
N GLY A 50 -8.49 -4.21 -12.17
CA GLY A 50 -9.71 -3.54 -11.73
C GLY A 50 -10.40 -2.72 -12.82
N ASP A 51 -9.66 -2.05 -13.69
CA ASP A 51 -10.16 -1.28 -14.82
C ASP A 51 -10.42 -2.14 -16.09
N TYR A 52 -10.04 -3.42 -16.07
CA TYR A 52 -10.17 -4.29 -17.23
C TYR A 52 -11.64 -4.59 -17.57
N SER A 53 -12.09 -4.10 -18.75
CA SER A 53 -13.50 -4.17 -19.19
C SER A 53 -14.02 -5.57 -19.53
N ASN A 54 -13.13 -6.54 -19.72
CA ASN A 54 -13.47 -7.94 -19.97
C ASN A 54 -12.93 -8.89 -18.91
N ALA A 55 -12.78 -8.41 -17.68
CA ALA A 55 -12.16 -9.15 -16.59
C ALA A 55 -12.90 -10.45 -16.27
N VAL A 56 -14.22 -10.40 -16.14
CA VAL A 56 -15.05 -11.57 -15.78
C VAL A 56 -14.98 -12.67 -16.84
N ALA A 57 -14.89 -12.31 -18.12
CA ALA A 57 -14.79 -13.28 -19.22
C ALA A 57 -13.41 -13.95 -19.30
N ASN A 58 -12.35 -13.25 -18.93
CA ASN A 58 -10.97 -13.67 -19.18
C ASN A 58 -10.22 -14.13 -17.92
N ILE A 59 -10.74 -13.88 -16.74
CA ILE A 59 -10.13 -14.25 -15.45
C ILE A 59 -11.06 -15.20 -14.70
N ALA A 60 -10.70 -16.46 -14.64
CA ALA A 60 -11.51 -17.48 -14.01
C ALA A 60 -11.67 -17.25 -12.50
N GLY A 61 -12.91 -17.39 -12.02
CA GLY A 61 -13.23 -17.28 -10.60
C GLY A 61 -13.25 -15.86 -10.05
N LEU A 62 -13.28 -14.84 -10.91
CA LEU A 62 -13.53 -13.46 -10.50
C LEU A 62 -14.99 -13.33 -10.02
N THR A 63 -15.19 -12.65 -8.88
CA THR A 63 -16.53 -12.39 -8.31
C THR A 63 -16.91 -10.90 -8.35
N CYS A 64 -16.00 -10.04 -8.79
CA CYS A 64 -16.23 -8.62 -8.99
C CYS A 64 -16.76 -8.33 -10.41
N ALA A 65 -17.24 -7.10 -10.63
CA ALA A 65 -17.69 -6.65 -11.94
C ALA A 65 -16.50 -6.31 -12.86
N ASN A 66 -16.78 -6.21 -14.16
CA ASN A 66 -15.83 -5.64 -15.11
C ASN A 66 -15.53 -4.18 -14.77
N GLY A 67 -14.30 -3.74 -15.07
CA GLY A 67 -13.94 -2.33 -15.07
C GLY A 67 -14.53 -1.57 -16.28
N ASP A 68 -14.41 -0.25 -16.25
CA ASP A 68 -14.93 0.61 -17.32
C ASP A 68 -13.96 0.81 -18.52
N GLY A 69 -12.69 0.45 -18.34
CA GLY A 69 -11.67 0.52 -19.39
C GLY A 69 -11.15 1.94 -19.66
N LEU A 70 -11.34 2.87 -18.75
CA LEU A 70 -10.92 4.28 -18.91
C LEU A 70 -9.43 4.52 -18.63
N GLY A 71 -8.68 3.50 -18.25
CA GLY A 71 -7.24 3.57 -17.97
C GLY A 71 -6.90 3.91 -16.52
N GLN A 72 -7.90 3.97 -15.63
CA GLN A 72 -7.73 4.35 -14.23
C GLN A 72 -8.68 3.56 -13.34
N VAL A 73 -8.20 3.13 -12.17
CA VAL A 73 -9.04 2.46 -11.15
C VAL A 73 -9.79 3.53 -10.36
N ASN A 74 -10.92 3.99 -10.89
CA ASN A 74 -11.59 5.22 -10.46
C ASN A 74 -12.85 5.00 -9.64
N THR A 75 -13.25 3.74 -9.40
CA THR A 75 -14.40 3.38 -8.57
C THR A 75 -14.02 2.46 -7.42
N VAL A 76 -14.83 2.44 -6.37
CA VAL A 76 -14.65 1.52 -5.22
C VAL A 76 -14.76 0.06 -5.68
N ALA A 77 -15.64 -0.23 -6.62
CA ALA A 77 -15.81 -1.56 -7.19
C ALA A 77 -14.55 -2.01 -7.94
N GLU A 78 -13.94 -1.14 -8.73
CA GLU A 78 -12.68 -1.42 -9.42
C GLU A 78 -11.52 -1.60 -8.46
N THR A 79 -11.44 -0.79 -7.41
CA THR A 79 -10.43 -0.95 -6.35
C THR A 79 -10.51 -2.33 -5.70
N ALA A 80 -11.70 -2.79 -5.36
CA ALA A 80 -11.91 -4.14 -4.83
C ALA A 80 -11.54 -5.22 -5.85
N CYS A 81 -11.90 -5.01 -7.13
CA CYS A 81 -11.60 -5.91 -8.22
C CYS A 81 -10.11 -5.95 -8.59
N ALA A 82 -9.38 -4.86 -8.41
CA ALA A 82 -7.96 -4.77 -8.71
C ALA A 82 -7.14 -5.83 -7.95
N THR A 83 -7.27 -5.86 -6.64
CA THR A 83 -6.56 -6.85 -5.79
C THR A 83 -7.01 -8.28 -6.12
N GLN A 84 -8.32 -8.51 -6.28
CA GLN A 84 -8.87 -9.83 -6.64
C GLN A 84 -8.32 -10.31 -7.98
N SER A 85 -8.25 -9.44 -8.99
CA SER A 85 -7.71 -9.77 -10.31
C SER A 85 -6.25 -10.19 -10.24
N LEU A 86 -5.41 -9.47 -9.51
CA LEU A 86 -3.99 -9.78 -9.33
C LEU A 86 -3.77 -11.14 -8.66
N ILE A 87 -4.58 -11.47 -7.65
CA ILE A 87 -4.51 -12.75 -6.95
C ILE A 87 -4.97 -13.90 -7.87
N ARG A 88 -6.09 -13.70 -8.61
CA ARG A 88 -6.64 -14.73 -9.51
C ARG A 88 -5.72 -15.06 -10.69
N VAL A 89 -5.00 -14.08 -11.22
CA VAL A 89 -4.00 -14.34 -12.28
C VAL A 89 -2.65 -14.82 -11.75
N GLY A 90 -2.48 -14.89 -10.42
CA GLY A 90 -1.28 -15.42 -9.76
C GLY A 90 -0.10 -14.45 -9.72
N THR A 91 -0.27 -13.17 -10.05
CA THR A 91 0.79 -12.15 -9.97
C THR A 91 0.98 -11.61 -8.55
N LEU A 92 -0.04 -11.74 -7.70
CA LEU A 92 0.01 -11.36 -6.30
C LEU A 92 -0.46 -12.54 -5.42
N ARG A 93 0.20 -12.73 -4.28
CA ARG A 93 -0.20 -13.74 -3.30
C ARG A 93 -1.18 -13.15 -2.30
N GLY A 94 -2.26 -13.87 -2.00
CA GLY A 94 -3.27 -13.44 -1.04
C GLY A 94 -4.54 -14.26 -1.12
N ASP A 95 -5.52 -13.90 -0.31
CA ASP A 95 -6.88 -14.43 -0.36
C ASP A 95 -7.79 -13.41 -1.06
N VAL A 96 -8.58 -13.85 -2.02
CA VAL A 96 -9.51 -12.99 -2.77
C VAL A 96 -10.66 -12.46 -1.91
N ALA A 97 -10.98 -13.13 -0.83
CA ALA A 97 -12.06 -12.75 0.09
C ALA A 97 -11.63 -11.72 1.13
N ASN A 98 -10.32 -11.53 1.31
CA ASN A 98 -9.77 -10.66 2.35
C ASN A 98 -8.84 -9.60 1.75
N PRO A 99 -8.84 -8.37 2.29
CA PRO A 99 -7.86 -7.37 1.89
C PRO A 99 -6.46 -7.84 2.25
N ILE A 100 -5.47 -7.47 1.44
CA ILE A 100 -4.06 -7.74 1.78
C ILE A 100 -3.66 -6.79 2.89
N THR A 101 -3.28 -7.37 4.03
CA THR A 101 -2.86 -6.64 5.23
C THR A 101 -1.47 -7.04 5.68
N ILE A 102 -0.69 -6.07 6.15
CA ILE A 102 0.61 -6.29 6.79
C ILE A 102 0.61 -5.49 8.10
N GLY A 103 0.65 -6.22 9.22
CA GLY A 103 0.36 -5.63 10.52
C GLY A 103 -1.08 -5.12 10.56
N GLN A 104 -1.25 -3.82 10.75
CA GLN A 104 -2.57 -3.16 10.72
C GLN A 104 -2.85 -2.43 9.39
N SER A 105 -1.89 -2.39 8.48
CA SER A 105 -2.00 -1.65 7.23
C SER A 105 -2.63 -2.49 6.12
N THR A 106 -3.59 -1.91 5.40
CA THR A 106 -4.30 -2.53 4.27
C THR A 106 -3.80 -1.95 2.95
N TYR A 107 -3.65 -2.80 1.94
CA TYR A 107 -3.10 -2.44 0.63
C TYR A 107 -4.11 -2.67 -0.48
N SER A 108 -4.21 -1.71 -1.40
CA SER A 108 -5.04 -1.82 -2.61
C SER A 108 -4.45 -0.98 -3.75
N ILE A 109 -4.97 -1.16 -4.98
CA ILE A 109 -4.68 -0.28 -6.10
C ILE A 109 -5.92 0.56 -6.37
N THR A 110 -5.74 1.87 -6.50
CA THR A 110 -6.82 2.81 -6.77
C THR A 110 -6.32 4.05 -7.51
N SER A 111 -7.23 4.94 -7.90
CA SER A 111 -6.86 6.26 -8.41
C SER A 111 -6.40 7.20 -7.30
N PRO A 112 -5.62 8.23 -7.62
CA PRO A 112 -5.26 9.29 -6.67
C PRO A 112 -6.48 9.91 -5.96
N ALA A 113 -7.58 10.12 -6.68
CA ALA A 113 -8.80 10.72 -6.14
C ALA A 113 -9.47 9.87 -5.03
N LEU A 114 -9.39 8.54 -5.14
CA LEU A 114 -9.97 7.61 -4.16
C LEU A 114 -9.00 7.27 -3.01
N SER A 115 -7.71 7.60 -3.14
CA SER A 115 -6.71 7.26 -2.11
C SER A 115 -6.90 8.04 -0.81
N GLY A 116 -7.66 9.14 -0.81
CA GLY A 116 -7.80 10.03 0.34
C GLY A 116 -6.53 10.82 0.69
N VAL A 117 -5.50 10.75 -0.16
CA VAL A 117 -4.28 11.56 -0.03
C VAL A 117 -4.45 12.82 -0.88
N ALA A 118 -4.46 13.97 -0.22
CA ALA A 118 -4.63 15.26 -0.90
C ALA A 118 -3.37 15.67 -1.69
N ALA A 119 -3.57 16.52 -2.70
CA ALA A 119 -2.49 17.15 -3.47
C ALA A 119 -1.53 16.19 -4.17
N LEU A 120 -2.00 15.00 -4.57
CA LEU A 120 -1.22 14.14 -5.45
C LEU A 120 -1.07 14.77 -6.84
N PRO A 121 0.09 14.61 -7.51
CA PRO A 121 0.31 15.16 -8.85
C PRO A 121 -0.73 14.65 -9.85
N ALA A 122 -1.25 15.54 -10.70
CA ALA A 122 -2.23 15.19 -11.73
C ALA A 122 -1.71 14.18 -12.78
N SER A 123 -0.41 14.01 -12.85
CA SER A 123 0.23 13.00 -13.72
C SER A 123 0.14 11.56 -13.18
N TRP A 124 -0.27 11.38 -11.93
CA TRP A 124 -0.47 10.05 -11.37
C TRP A 124 -1.80 9.47 -11.83
N VAL A 125 -1.78 8.29 -12.39
CA VAL A 125 -2.98 7.60 -12.88
C VAL A 125 -3.51 6.62 -11.85
N ASN A 126 -2.65 5.72 -11.37
CA ASN A 126 -2.98 4.76 -10.32
C ASN A 126 -1.92 4.76 -9.23
N VAL A 127 -2.33 4.43 -8.02
CA VAL A 127 -1.47 4.37 -6.84
C VAL A 127 -1.68 3.06 -6.08
N VAL A 128 -0.63 2.59 -5.44
CA VAL A 128 -0.78 1.64 -4.32
C VAL A 128 -1.23 2.45 -3.13
N HIS A 129 -2.46 2.26 -2.72
CA HIS A 129 -3.08 2.90 -1.56
C HIS A 129 -2.83 2.07 -0.31
N ILE A 130 -2.39 2.70 0.76
CA ILE A 130 -2.07 2.09 2.03
C ILE A 130 -2.87 2.80 3.11
N GLN A 131 -3.62 2.04 3.90
CA GLN A 131 -4.39 2.57 5.02
C GLN A 131 -3.78 2.12 6.35
N ASN A 132 -4.02 2.90 7.40
CA ASN A 132 -3.61 2.61 8.77
C ASN A 132 -2.10 2.41 8.91
N LEU A 133 -1.33 3.44 8.64
CA LEU A 133 0.10 3.49 8.80
C LEU A 133 0.46 4.42 9.98
N ASP A 134 1.61 4.24 10.57
CA ASP A 134 2.20 5.20 11.52
C ASP A 134 3.29 6.02 10.83
N CYS A 135 3.57 7.22 11.35
CA CYS A 135 4.54 8.14 10.73
C CYS A 135 5.95 7.58 10.68
N ASP A 136 6.40 6.87 11.71
CA ASP A 136 7.72 6.25 11.71
C ASP A 136 7.86 5.25 10.55
N SER A 137 6.87 4.37 10.42
CA SER A 137 6.81 3.41 9.29
C SER A 137 6.73 4.11 7.94
N ALA A 138 5.92 5.18 7.82
CA ALA A 138 5.78 5.91 6.56
C ALA A 138 7.11 6.54 6.11
N VAL A 139 7.81 7.22 7.01
CA VAL A 139 9.12 7.85 6.70
C VAL A 139 10.18 6.80 6.39
N GLN A 140 10.18 5.65 7.10
CA GLN A 140 11.10 4.56 6.80
C GLN A 140 10.80 3.92 5.43
N MET A 141 9.53 3.73 5.09
CA MET A 141 9.10 3.23 3.79
C MET A 141 9.51 4.20 2.68
N ASP A 142 9.27 5.49 2.88
CA ASP A 142 9.62 6.52 1.93
C ASP A 142 11.13 6.58 1.67
N ARG A 143 11.96 6.56 2.70
CA ARG A 143 13.43 6.47 2.56
C ARG A 143 13.91 5.26 1.77
N ALA A 144 13.15 4.18 1.77
CA ALA A 144 13.51 2.97 1.05
C ALA A 144 13.05 2.96 -0.41
N VAL A 145 12.03 3.76 -0.76
CA VAL A 145 11.44 3.78 -2.10
C VAL A 145 11.56 5.15 -2.79
N ASP A 146 11.89 6.22 -2.04
CA ASP A 146 11.95 7.59 -2.53
C ASP A 146 12.96 8.47 -1.77
N ASP A 147 12.58 9.67 -1.30
CA ASP A 147 13.48 10.71 -0.78
C ASP A 147 13.48 10.84 0.77
N GLY A 148 12.57 10.20 1.47
CA GLY A 148 12.45 10.23 2.93
C GLY A 148 11.61 11.39 3.46
N ASN A 149 10.87 12.09 2.58
CA ASN A 149 9.93 13.13 2.92
C ASN A 149 8.55 12.79 2.36
N VAL A 150 7.65 12.30 3.20
CA VAL A 150 6.33 11.80 2.81
C VAL A 150 5.36 12.86 2.25
N ASP A 151 5.76 14.12 2.17
CA ASP A 151 5.00 15.18 1.51
C ASP A 151 5.45 15.42 0.05
N THR A 152 6.56 14.80 -0.38
CA THR A 152 7.15 14.96 -1.72
C THR A 152 7.35 13.62 -2.43
N GLY A 153 7.92 13.62 -3.63
CA GLY A 153 8.30 12.40 -4.34
C GLY A 153 7.15 11.51 -4.82
N ASN A 154 7.41 10.20 -4.89
CA ASN A 154 6.49 9.17 -5.39
C ASN A 154 5.74 8.41 -4.26
N PHE A 155 6.15 8.57 -3.02
CA PHE A 155 5.41 8.10 -1.85
C PHE A 155 4.88 9.32 -1.10
N ARG A 156 3.59 9.38 -0.84
CA ARG A 156 2.97 10.51 -0.14
C ARG A 156 1.92 10.04 0.86
N VAL A 157 1.79 10.80 1.94
CA VAL A 157 0.76 10.56 2.95
C VAL A 157 -0.26 11.71 2.95
N THR A 158 -1.35 11.54 3.69
CA THR A 158 -2.30 12.64 3.93
C THR A 158 -1.55 13.86 4.47
N ALA A 159 -1.76 15.01 3.83
CA ALA A 159 -1.02 16.24 4.10
C ALA A 159 -0.97 16.59 5.59
N GLY A 160 0.22 16.91 6.08
CA GLY A 160 0.47 17.21 7.49
C GLY A 160 0.42 16.01 8.44
N GLY A 161 0.21 14.81 7.93
CA GLY A 161 0.11 13.59 8.74
C GLY A 161 1.36 13.31 9.57
N CYS A 162 2.55 13.62 9.02
CA CYS A 162 3.84 13.45 9.71
C CYS A 162 4.54 14.78 10.02
N GLY A 163 3.77 15.79 10.40
CA GLY A 163 4.26 17.13 10.71
C GLY A 163 4.52 17.99 9.48
N ALA A 164 4.79 19.29 9.70
CA ALA A 164 4.92 20.27 8.62
C ALA A 164 6.11 20.02 7.67
N ALA A 165 7.08 19.23 8.08
CA ALA A 165 8.25 18.88 7.28
C ALA A 165 8.15 17.49 6.63
N GLY A 166 7.04 16.77 6.82
CA GLY A 166 6.82 15.44 6.25
C GLY A 166 7.81 14.36 6.69
N ASN A 167 8.50 14.53 7.81
CA ASN A 167 9.58 13.63 8.25
C ASN A 167 9.54 13.29 9.75
N ASN A 168 8.43 13.57 10.41
CA ASN A 168 8.26 13.19 11.82
C ASN A 168 8.17 11.67 11.97
N GLN A 169 9.08 11.09 12.74
CA GLN A 169 9.17 9.65 13.01
C GLN A 169 8.45 9.27 14.31
N ASP A 170 7.31 9.87 14.59
CA ASP A 170 6.50 9.49 15.76
C ASP A 170 5.61 8.29 15.45
N GLU A 171 5.90 7.17 16.11
CA GLU A 171 5.13 5.93 15.99
C GLU A 171 3.70 6.01 16.54
N ASN A 172 3.40 7.03 17.36
CA ASN A 172 2.07 7.24 17.92
C ASN A 172 1.20 8.12 17.01
N VAL A 173 1.76 8.71 15.97
CA VAL A 173 0.99 9.49 14.99
C VAL A 173 0.49 8.56 13.89
N ALA A 174 -0.81 8.28 13.91
CA ALA A 174 -1.47 7.46 12.91
C ALA A 174 -1.75 8.26 11.62
N ILE A 175 -1.46 7.64 10.50
CA ILE A 175 -1.78 8.13 9.16
C ILE A 175 -2.95 7.32 8.60
N ALA A 176 -4.03 7.99 8.24
CA ALA A 176 -5.19 7.32 7.66
C ALA A 176 -4.87 6.71 6.28
N ASN A 177 -4.21 7.48 5.41
CA ASN A 177 -3.94 7.11 4.03
C ASN A 177 -2.53 7.50 3.59
N ALA A 178 -1.90 6.60 2.85
CA ALA A 178 -0.67 6.84 2.09
C ALA A 178 -0.86 6.33 0.65
N ALA A 179 -0.13 6.90 -0.29
CA ALA A 179 -0.18 6.55 -1.69
C ALA A 179 1.24 6.44 -2.26
N TYR A 180 1.50 5.36 -2.97
CA TYR A 180 2.73 5.20 -3.75
C TYR A 180 2.38 5.15 -5.25
N ARG A 181 3.08 5.92 -6.05
CA ARG A 181 2.86 6.00 -7.50
C ARG A 181 3.13 4.64 -8.17
N VAL A 182 2.18 4.17 -8.97
CA VAL A 182 2.35 2.95 -9.79
C VAL A 182 2.93 3.29 -11.16
N ASN A 183 2.62 4.47 -11.72
CA ASN A 183 2.98 4.90 -13.08
C ASN A 183 3.27 6.39 -13.16
#